data_103101aec2a78aaf239375b28d2823e9
#
_entry.id   103101aec2a78aaf239375b28d2823e9
#
_cell.length_a   1.000
_cell.length_b   1.000
_cell.length_c   1.000
_cell.angle_alpha   90.00
_cell.angle_beta   90.00
_cell.angle_gamma   90.00
#
_symmetry.space_group_name_H-M   'P 1'
#
loop_
_entity.id
_entity.type
_entity.pdbx_description
1 polymer ?
#
loop_
_entity_poly.entity_id
_entity_poly.type
_entity_poly.pdbx_seq_one_letter_code
_entity_poly.pdbx_strand_id
1 'polypeptide(L)'
;MARSPLPWLVIAAILALLAGVLVPSLVVGRSIRLADDVEFHAVTEPAAVLVETGTTTVRMDNTYTTSPNEEDDALVQLDTTKDFYRMPEGQPENRSAHLSASLTLNRESAYPEAGHASHQSFAVRQLNLGASIDNGDMEGLTAFFPADTEQRSYPYFDFIAQEAVPIDYTGKSKRGGIDVYEFHQHIDALPAQDILARTAEYATENDPTFTPEDLRRRGRAGDFYTNEELAHFGLKKDTAVVLDSFYSVDRTVTVDPATGTILDLDENISFVWATDAKQARDTSIPPERRAVFVGDLHWDQTTQDAALELARPTVRLHKAMGLVSWVGKGLAVALLAAAGLTYLRRRDHV
;
A
#
# COMPACT_ATOMS: atom_id res chain seq x y z
N MET A 1 -34.28 -47.78 -35.73
CA MET A 1 -34.15 -47.58 -34.25
C MET A 1 -33.51 -46.21 -34.00
N ALA A 2 -34.29 -45.19 -33.59
CA ALA A 2 -33.74 -43.87 -33.25
C ALA A 2 -32.94 -43.99 -31.96
N ARG A 3 -31.66 -43.61 -32.02
CA ARG A 3 -30.78 -43.56 -30.81
C ARG A 3 -31.38 -42.64 -29.78
N SER A 4 -31.44 -43.09 -28.51
CA SER A 4 -31.95 -42.31 -27.39
C SER A 4 -31.15 -41.00 -27.23
N PRO A 5 -31.78 -39.81 -27.16
CA PRO A 5 -31.07 -38.58 -26.92
C PRO A 5 -30.59 -38.45 -25.47
N LEU A 6 -31.05 -39.28 -24.54
CA LEU A 6 -30.77 -39.23 -23.11
C LEU A 6 -29.25 -39.20 -22.77
N PRO A 7 -28.41 -40.15 -23.31
CA PRO A 7 -26.98 -40.11 -22.97
C PRO A 7 -26.28 -38.84 -23.47
N TRP A 8 -26.71 -38.31 -24.62
CA TRP A 8 -26.15 -37.08 -25.15
C TRP A 8 -26.50 -35.84 -24.32
N LEU A 9 -27.74 -35.80 -23.78
CA LEU A 9 -28.15 -34.70 -22.86
C LEU A 9 -27.35 -34.75 -21.57
N VAL A 10 -27.09 -35.91 -21.00
CA VAL A 10 -26.28 -36.07 -19.79
C VAL A 10 -24.83 -35.69 -20.05
N ILE A 11 -24.24 -36.13 -21.15
CA ILE A 11 -22.87 -35.76 -21.52
C ILE A 11 -22.77 -34.26 -21.74
N ALA A 12 -23.70 -33.64 -22.45
CA ALA A 12 -23.72 -32.19 -22.66
C ALA A 12 -23.86 -31.41 -21.34
N ALA A 13 -24.65 -31.90 -20.39
CA ALA A 13 -24.79 -31.30 -19.07
C ALA A 13 -23.47 -31.34 -18.27
N ILE A 14 -22.78 -32.50 -18.32
CA ILE A 14 -21.46 -32.63 -17.66
C ILE A 14 -20.44 -31.69 -18.30
N LEU A 15 -20.39 -31.62 -19.63
CA LEU A 15 -19.48 -30.70 -20.32
C LEU A 15 -19.79 -29.23 -20.01
N ALA A 16 -21.07 -28.85 -19.97
CA ALA A 16 -21.48 -27.49 -19.60
C ALA A 16 -21.09 -27.14 -18.15
N LEU A 17 -21.25 -28.08 -17.23
CA LEU A 17 -20.85 -27.94 -15.85
C LEU A 17 -19.31 -27.78 -15.70
N LEU A 18 -18.57 -28.67 -16.36
CA LEU A 18 -17.11 -28.63 -16.39
C LEU A 18 -16.61 -27.31 -16.99
N ALA A 19 -17.16 -26.87 -18.11
CA ALA A 19 -16.82 -25.58 -18.71
C ALA A 19 -17.16 -24.42 -17.80
N GLY A 20 -18.33 -24.41 -17.14
CA GLY A 20 -18.75 -23.36 -16.21
C GLY A 20 -17.99 -23.34 -14.89
N VAL A 21 -17.24 -24.38 -14.55
CA VAL A 21 -16.42 -24.43 -13.31
C VAL A 21 -14.93 -24.27 -13.64
N LEU A 22 -14.40 -25.06 -14.58
CA LEU A 22 -12.96 -25.10 -14.85
C LEU A 22 -12.45 -23.89 -15.63
N VAL A 23 -13.21 -23.39 -16.62
CA VAL A 23 -12.75 -22.26 -17.43
C VAL A 23 -12.61 -21.00 -16.60
N PRO A 24 -13.61 -20.58 -15.79
CA PRO A 24 -13.45 -19.44 -14.92
C PRO A 24 -12.30 -19.59 -13.93
N SER A 25 -12.17 -20.75 -13.27
CA SER A 25 -11.11 -20.95 -12.27
C SER A 25 -9.70 -20.90 -12.87
N LEU A 26 -9.51 -21.47 -14.07
CA LEU A 26 -8.21 -21.43 -14.76
C LEU A 26 -7.86 -20.02 -15.27
N VAL A 27 -8.85 -19.29 -15.79
CA VAL A 27 -8.62 -17.96 -16.33
C VAL A 27 -8.41 -16.95 -15.20
N VAL A 28 -9.26 -16.97 -14.17
CA VAL A 28 -9.13 -16.11 -12.99
C VAL A 28 -7.86 -16.42 -12.24
N GLY A 29 -7.55 -17.69 -11.97
CA GLY A 29 -6.34 -18.08 -11.26
C GLY A 29 -5.03 -17.61 -11.88
N ARG A 30 -5.00 -17.37 -13.20
CA ARG A 30 -3.85 -16.77 -13.88
C ARG A 30 -3.84 -15.24 -13.79
N SER A 31 -5.00 -14.61 -13.70
CA SER A 31 -5.15 -13.15 -13.68
C SER A 31 -5.03 -12.51 -12.28
N ILE A 32 -4.96 -13.35 -11.23
CA ILE A 32 -4.81 -12.89 -9.85
C ILE A 32 -3.34 -12.81 -9.41
N ARG A 33 -2.39 -13.13 -10.27
CA ARG A 33 -0.96 -12.97 -9.96
C ARG A 33 -0.54 -11.54 -10.23
N LEU A 34 0.29 -10.98 -9.34
CA LEU A 34 0.95 -9.71 -9.59
C LEU A 34 1.70 -9.76 -10.93
N ALA A 35 1.42 -8.79 -11.80
CA ALA A 35 2.08 -8.70 -13.09
C ALA A 35 3.58 -8.37 -12.90
N ASP A 36 4.39 -8.86 -13.82
CA ASP A 36 5.85 -8.70 -13.82
C ASP A 36 6.35 -7.62 -14.79
N ASP A 37 5.41 -6.79 -15.27
CA ASP A 37 5.66 -5.69 -16.20
C ASP A 37 4.89 -4.41 -15.80
N VAL A 38 4.61 -4.26 -14.50
CA VAL A 38 3.95 -3.04 -14.00
C VAL A 38 4.95 -1.90 -14.02
N GLU A 39 4.55 -0.78 -14.58
CA GLU A 39 5.17 0.53 -14.41
C GLU A 39 4.07 1.50 -14.01
N PHE A 40 4.11 1.94 -12.75
CA PHE A 40 3.10 2.83 -12.21
C PHE A 40 3.76 4.00 -11.50
N HIS A 41 3.34 5.21 -11.88
CA HIS A 41 3.81 6.45 -11.31
C HIS A 41 2.65 7.18 -10.62
N ALA A 42 2.75 7.33 -9.31
CA ALA A 42 1.76 7.98 -8.48
C ALA A 42 2.27 9.33 -7.98
N VAL A 43 1.47 10.36 -8.13
CA VAL A 43 1.79 11.73 -7.77
C VAL A 43 0.70 12.26 -6.83
N THR A 44 1.09 12.99 -5.79
CA THR A 44 0.12 13.68 -4.94
C THR A 44 -0.23 15.06 -5.48
N GLU A 45 -1.38 15.57 -5.09
CA GLU A 45 -1.64 17.00 -5.21
C GLU A 45 -0.59 17.79 -4.41
N PRO A 46 -0.14 18.97 -4.93
CA PRO A 46 0.72 19.85 -4.14
C PRO A 46 0.00 20.30 -2.86
N ALA A 47 0.58 19.97 -1.71
CA ALA A 47 0.00 20.24 -0.41
C ALA A 47 0.81 21.26 0.40
N ALA A 48 0.14 22.05 1.22
CA ALA A 48 0.78 22.92 2.18
C ALA A 48 1.29 22.08 3.36
N VAL A 49 2.59 22.10 3.59
CA VAL A 49 3.26 21.33 4.62
C VAL A 49 3.99 22.26 5.57
N LEU A 50 3.84 22.03 6.85
CA LEU A 50 4.57 22.74 7.88
C LEU A 50 5.96 22.10 8.05
N VAL A 51 6.99 22.94 7.99
CA VAL A 51 8.38 22.60 8.30
C VAL A 51 8.96 23.64 9.24
N GLU A 52 10.13 23.39 9.82
CA GLU A 52 10.77 24.26 10.81
C GLU A 52 10.91 25.73 10.36
N THR A 53 11.02 25.97 9.06
CA THR A 53 11.15 27.32 8.49
C THR A 53 9.80 27.97 8.11
N GLY A 54 8.68 27.35 8.47
CA GLY A 54 7.32 27.78 8.14
C GLY A 54 6.63 26.87 7.13
N THR A 55 5.52 27.32 6.57
CA THR A 55 4.76 26.54 5.58
C THR A 55 5.43 26.59 4.21
N THR A 56 5.48 25.44 3.55
CA THR A 56 5.96 25.29 2.18
C THR A 56 5.02 24.35 1.42
N THR A 57 5.02 24.41 0.09
CA THR A 57 4.29 23.45 -0.73
C THR A 57 5.17 22.23 -1.01
N VAL A 58 4.61 21.03 -0.85
CA VAL A 58 5.28 19.75 -1.14
C VAL A 58 4.40 18.90 -2.05
N ARG A 59 5.03 18.19 -2.97
CA ARG A 59 4.45 17.11 -3.76
C ARG A 59 5.26 15.85 -3.51
N MET A 60 4.59 14.70 -3.45
CA MET A 60 5.22 13.39 -3.36
C MET A 60 5.01 12.63 -4.66
N ASP A 61 6.08 12.06 -5.19
CA ASP A 61 6.09 11.24 -6.39
C ASP A 61 6.54 9.83 -6.00
N ASN A 62 5.72 8.83 -6.28
CA ASN A 62 6.04 7.42 -6.07
C ASN A 62 6.14 6.71 -7.41
N THR A 63 7.16 5.89 -7.59
CA THR A 63 7.27 4.99 -8.74
C THR A 63 7.30 3.55 -8.27
N TYR A 64 6.58 2.69 -8.95
CA TYR A 64 6.54 1.25 -8.72
C TYR A 64 6.82 0.55 -10.04
N THR A 65 7.88 -0.25 -10.08
CA THR A 65 8.26 -1.02 -11.26
C THR A 65 8.41 -2.47 -10.87
N THR A 66 7.73 -3.37 -11.60
CA THR A 66 7.95 -4.80 -11.43
C THR A 66 8.68 -5.37 -12.63
N SER A 67 9.54 -6.36 -12.39
CA SER A 67 10.22 -7.11 -13.44
C SER A 67 10.24 -8.61 -13.11
N PRO A 68 10.30 -9.49 -14.15
CA PRO A 68 10.35 -10.92 -13.95
C PRO A 68 11.51 -11.33 -13.05
N ASN A 69 11.29 -12.29 -12.16
CA ASN A 69 12.38 -12.97 -11.49
C ASN A 69 12.94 -14.03 -12.45
N GLU A 70 14.26 -14.06 -12.66
CA GLU A 70 14.90 -14.96 -13.62
C GLU A 70 14.94 -16.43 -13.15
N GLU A 71 14.78 -16.67 -11.85
CA GLU A 71 14.93 -17.99 -11.24
C GLU A 71 13.57 -18.69 -10.98
N ASP A 72 12.50 -17.92 -10.70
CA ASP A 72 11.19 -18.47 -10.35
C ASP A 72 10.03 -17.58 -10.85
N ASP A 73 9.18 -18.15 -11.73
CA ASP A 73 7.97 -17.50 -12.25
C ASP A 73 6.91 -17.16 -11.18
N ALA A 74 7.00 -17.75 -10.00
CA ALA A 74 6.13 -17.42 -8.86
C ALA A 74 6.53 -16.14 -8.16
N LEU A 75 7.70 -15.61 -8.48
CA LEU A 75 8.29 -14.42 -7.88
C LEU A 75 8.36 -13.26 -8.88
N VAL A 76 8.45 -12.06 -8.35
CA VAL A 76 8.64 -10.82 -9.11
C VAL A 76 9.54 -9.88 -8.34
N GLN A 77 10.42 -9.18 -9.04
CA GLN A 77 11.22 -8.11 -8.47
C GLN A 77 10.38 -6.82 -8.45
N LEU A 78 10.32 -6.16 -7.31
CA LEU A 78 9.74 -4.84 -7.15
C LEU A 78 10.84 -3.82 -6.86
N ASP A 79 10.90 -2.77 -7.67
CA ASP A 79 11.65 -1.55 -7.40
C ASP A 79 10.67 -0.41 -7.15
N THR A 80 10.87 0.31 -6.06
CA THR A 80 10.01 1.44 -5.70
C THR A 80 10.82 2.64 -5.26
N THR A 81 10.35 3.83 -5.61
CA THR A 81 10.90 5.11 -5.11
C THR A 81 9.78 5.98 -4.57
N LYS A 82 10.10 6.77 -3.54
CA LYS A 82 9.22 7.81 -2.99
C LYS A 82 10.04 9.08 -2.83
N ASP A 83 9.76 10.07 -3.66
CA ASP A 83 10.43 11.36 -3.70
C ASP A 83 9.53 12.48 -3.19
N PHE A 84 10.06 13.33 -2.30
CA PHE A 84 9.36 14.51 -1.81
C PHE A 84 10.00 15.76 -2.42
N TYR A 85 9.21 16.52 -3.16
CA TYR A 85 9.63 17.74 -3.82
C TYR A 85 9.06 18.96 -3.10
N ARG A 86 9.94 19.84 -2.61
CA ARG A 86 9.55 21.19 -2.16
C ARG A 86 9.40 22.09 -3.35
N MET A 87 8.31 22.86 -3.36
CA MET A 87 7.93 23.81 -4.42
C MET A 87 7.84 25.22 -3.82
N PRO A 88 8.98 25.84 -3.46
CA PRO A 88 8.98 27.17 -2.87
C PRO A 88 8.56 28.22 -3.92
N GLU A 89 7.76 29.19 -3.49
CA GLU A 89 7.26 30.23 -4.38
C GLU A 89 8.41 31.00 -5.08
N GLY A 90 8.33 31.11 -6.41
CA GLY A 90 9.32 31.82 -7.23
C GLY A 90 10.69 31.16 -7.36
N GLN A 91 10.84 29.91 -6.91
CA GLN A 91 12.06 29.14 -7.03
C GLN A 91 11.79 27.79 -7.74
N PRO A 92 12.80 27.16 -8.34
CA PRO A 92 12.65 25.83 -8.88
C PRO A 92 12.35 24.82 -7.78
N GLU A 93 11.56 23.80 -8.10
CA GLU A 93 11.33 22.69 -7.20
C GLU A 93 12.65 21.95 -6.85
N ASN A 94 12.74 21.43 -5.64
CA ASN A 94 13.89 20.66 -5.24
C ASN A 94 13.48 19.44 -4.42
N ARG A 95 14.18 18.33 -4.65
CA ARG A 95 13.95 17.08 -3.91
C ARG A 95 14.47 17.23 -2.48
N SER A 96 13.58 17.15 -1.51
CA SER A 96 13.86 17.31 -0.09
C SER A 96 14.09 15.98 0.61
N ALA A 97 13.42 14.90 0.16
CA ALA A 97 13.66 13.55 0.62
C ALA A 97 13.55 12.55 -0.53
N HIS A 98 14.24 11.43 -0.40
CA HIS A 98 14.24 10.31 -1.32
C HIS A 98 14.25 9.01 -0.53
N LEU A 99 13.34 8.10 -0.83
CA LEU A 99 13.34 6.74 -0.34
C LEU A 99 13.29 5.81 -1.55
N SER A 100 14.03 4.73 -1.52
CA SER A 100 13.94 3.67 -2.52
C SER A 100 14.01 2.31 -1.87
N ALA A 101 13.37 1.33 -2.49
CA ALA A 101 13.47 -0.06 -2.08
C ALA A 101 13.45 -0.98 -3.29
N SER A 102 14.19 -2.08 -3.16
CA SER A 102 14.27 -3.16 -4.15
C SER A 102 14.09 -4.48 -3.39
N LEU A 103 13.06 -5.26 -3.75
CA LEU A 103 12.68 -6.47 -3.03
C LEU A 103 11.99 -7.49 -3.93
N THR A 104 12.11 -8.78 -3.59
CA THR A 104 11.43 -9.86 -4.28
C THR A 104 10.09 -10.14 -3.62
N LEU A 105 9.01 -10.13 -4.41
CA LEU A 105 7.66 -10.43 -3.95
C LEU A 105 7.16 -11.78 -4.49
N ASN A 106 6.38 -12.47 -3.70
CA ASN A 106 5.55 -13.58 -4.16
C ASN A 106 4.35 -13.04 -4.94
N ARG A 107 4.17 -13.49 -6.17
CA ARG A 107 3.15 -12.96 -7.10
C ARG A 107 1.71 -13.24 -6.69
N GLU A 108 1.46 -14.25 -5.87
CA GLU A 108 0.11 -14.62 -5.42
C GLU A 108 -0.27 -13.86 -4.14
N SER A 109 0.66 -13.76 -3.20
CA SER A 109 0.42 -13.15 -1.89
C SER A 109 0.75 -11.67 -1.81
N ALA A 110 1.55 -11.14 -2.74
CA ALA A 110 2.14 -9.80 -2.73
C ALA A 110 3.06 -9.51 -1.52
N TYR A 111 3.39 -10.53 -0.74
CA TYR A 111 4.35 -10.40 0.35
C TYR A 111 5.79 -10.54 -0.14
N PRO A 112 6.75 -9.90 0.54
CA PRO A 112 8.15 -10.21 0.34
C PRO A 112 8.43 -11.69 0.52
N GLU A 113 9.26 -12.26 -0.36
CA GLU A 113 9.63 -13.66 -0.29
C GLU A 113 10.79 -13.86 0.68
N ALA A 114 10.62 -14.76 1.65
CA ALA A 114 11.62 -15.04 2.67
C ALA A 114 12.92 -15.59 2.07
N GLY A 115 14.06 -15.18 2.61
CA GLY A 115 15.39 -15.60 2.14
C GLY A 115 15.88 -14.86 0.89
N HIS A 116 15.13 -13.87 0.38
CA HIS A 116 15.58 -12.96 -0.68
C HIS A 116 15.98 -11.62 -0.06
N ALA A 117 17.22 -11.19 -0.33
CA ALA A 117 17.71 -9.91 0.16
C ALA A 117 16.85 -8.75 -0.37
N SER A 118 16.46 -7.84 0.51
CA SER A 118 15.90 -6.55 0.14
C SER A 118 16.93 -5.45 0.34
N HIS A 119 16.91 -4.48 -0.55
CA HIS A 119 17.76 -3.29 -0.44
C HIS A 119 16.87 -2.06 -0.27
N GLN A 120 17.22 -1.20 0.67
CA GLN A 120 16.54 0.07 0.89
C GLN A 120 17.55 1.19 1.00
N SER A 121 17.21 2.37 0.50
CA SER A 121 17.96 3.59 0.78
C SER A 121 17.02 4.74 1.07
N PHE A 122 17.47 5.64 1.92
CA PHE A 122 16.76 6.89 2.17
C PHE A 122 17.73 8.05 2.35
N ALA A 123 17.26 9.24 1.96
CA ALA A 123 17.97 10.49 2.17
C ALA A 123 16.95 11.58 2.53
N VAL A 124 17.14 12.26 3.67
CA VAL A 124 16.30 13.37 4.13
C VAL A 124 17.18 14.58 4.38
N ARG A 125 17.11 15.56 3.47
CA ARG A 125 18.03 16.74 3.49
C ARG A 125 17.89 17.60 4.74
N GLN A 126 16.67 17.79 5.25
CA GLN A 126 16.42 18.62 6.42
C GLN A 126 17.11 18.10 7.68
N LEU A 127 17.28 16.80 7.77
CA LEU A 127 17.93 16.14 8.89
C LEU A 127 19.40 15.81 8.60
N ASN A 128 19.88 16.11 7.38
CA ASN A 128 21.17 15.63 6.86
C ASN A 128 21.32 14.11 7.03
N LEU A 129 20.20 13.39 6.82
CA LEU A 129 20.06 11.95 6.98
C LEU A 129 20.21 11.23 5.64
N GLY A 130 20.97 10.16 5.59
CA GLY A 130 21.00 9.21 4.49
C GLY A 130 21.57 7.88 4.98
N ALA A 131 20.93 6.79 4.62
CA ALA A 131 21.41 5.46 4.91
C ALA A 131 21.02 4.49 3.78
N SER A 132 21.73 3.42 3.68
CA SER A 132 21.47 2.28 2.82
C SER A 132 21.39 1.04 3.70
N ILE A 133 20.40 0.22 3.48
CA ILE A 133 20.07 -0.91 4.34
C ILE A 133 19.93 -2.13 3.45
N ASP A 134 20.72 -3.17 3.72
CA ASP A 134 20.54 -4.49 3.13
C ASP A 134 19.80 -5.36 4.14
N ASN A 135 18.48 -5.40 4.01
CA ASN A 135 17.63 -6.21 4.87
C ASN A 135 17.61 -7.66 4.39
N GLY A 136 17.75 -8.60 5.31
CA GLY A 136 17.51 -10.00 5.02
C GLY A 136 16.03 -10.23 4.69
N ASP A 137 15.22 -10.41 5.72
CA ASP A 137 13.79 -10.69 5.58
C ASP A 137 12.97 -9.45 5.93
N MET A 138 12.31 -8.86 4.92
CA MET A 138 11.33 -7.81 5.10
C MET A 138 9.95 -8.43 5.25
N GLU A 139 9.21 -8.06 6.27
CA GLU A 139 7.87 -8.57 6.52
C GLU A 139 6.80 -7.52 6.14
N GLY A 140 5.63 -7.99 5.73
CA GLY A 140 4.45 -7.15 5.46
C GLY A 140 4.31 -6.70 4.00
N LEU A 141 3.09 -6.29 3.66
CA LEU A 141 2.77 -5.72 2.34
C LEU A 141 3.46 -4.37 2.17
N THR A 142 3.72 -3.97 0.94
CA THR A 142 4.40 -2.70 0.62
C THR A 142 3.64 -1.86 -0.40
N ALA A 143 3.60 -2.31 -1.65
CA ALA A 143 3.05 -1.57 -2.78
C ALA A 143 1.72 -2.15 -3.30
N PHE A 144 1.45 -3.41 -2.98
CA PHE A 144 0.29 -4.16 -3.46
C PHE A 144 -0.34 -4.96 -2.33
N PHE A 145 -1.64 -5.20 -2.43
CA PHE A 145 -2.35 -6.19 -1.63
C PHE A 145 -2.44 -7.51 -2.41
N PRO A 146 -2.68 -8.66 -1.74
CA PRO A 146 -2.97 -9.88 -2.45
C PRO A 146 -4.23 -9.73 -3.30
N ALA A 147 -4.25 -10.34 -4.46
CA ALA A 147 -5.51 -10.49 -5.20
C ALA A 147 -6.51 -11.30 -4.36
N ASP A 148 -7.81 -11.06 -4.60
CA ASP A 148 -8.89 -11.51 -3.70
C ASP A 148 -8.69 -10.99 -2.25
N THR A 149 -8.28 -9.71 -2.14
CA THR A 149 -8.09 -9.03 -0.85
C THR A 149 -9.29 -9.25 0.08
N GLU A 150 -9.02 -9.72 1.28
CA GLU A 150 -10.05 -10.01 2.29
C GLU A 150 -10.32 -8.79 3.19
N GLN A 151 -11.49 -8.79 3.83
CA GLN A 151 -11.91 -7.75 4.80
C GLN A 151 -11.28 -8.03 6.18
N ARG A 152 -9.96 -7.95 6.27
CA ARG A 152 -9.19 -8.21 7.49
C ARG A 152 -7.97 -7.29 7.56
N SER A 153 -7.32 -7.24 8.71
CA SER A 153 -6.04 -6.57 8.87
C SER A 153 -4.92 -7.32 8.15
N TYR A 154 -3.96 -6.56 7.64
CA TYR A 154 -2.73 -7.05 7.02
C TYR A 154 -1.53 -6.41 7.71
N PRO A 155 -0.40 -7.12 7.89
CA PRO A 155 0.86 -6.45 8.18
C PRO A 155 1.26 -5.61 6.97
N TYR A 156 1.49 -4.31 7.16
CA TYR A 156 1.86 -3.37 6.11
C TYR A 156 3.13 -2.63 6.51
N PHE A 157 4.17 -2.75 5.70
CA PHE A 157 5.49 -2.21 6.02
C PHE A 157 5.53 -0.70 5.82
N ASP A 158 5.98 0.01 6.84
CA ASP A 158 6.28 1.43 6.73
C ASP A 158 7.79 1.65 6.58
N PHE A 159 8.17 2.23 5.44
CA PHE A 159 9.57 2.47 5.09
C PHE A 159 10.27 3.52 5.97
N ILE A 160 9.53 4.36 6.68
CA ILE A 160 10.10 5.31 7.63
C ILE A 160 10.24 4.64 8.99
N ALA A 161 9.20 3.99 9.49
CA ALA A 161 9.20 3.28 10.77
C ALA A 161 10.10 2.04 10.78
N GLN A 162 10.45 1.49 9.60
CA GLN A 162 11.22 0.26 9.44
C GLN A 162 10.58 -0.93 10.17
N GLU A 163 9.27 -1.02 10.08
CA GLU A 163 8.53 -2.16 10.65
C GLU A 163 7.18 -2.38 9.95
N ALA A 164 6.67 -3.60 10.03
CA ALA A 164 5.33 -3.94 9.59
C ALA A 164 4.32 -3.66 10.72
N VAL A 165 3.47 -2.67 10.53
CA VAL A 165 2.38 -2.32 11.43
C VAL A 165 1.06 -2.72 10.78
N PRO A 166 0.07 -3.25 11.53
CA PRO A 166 -1.21 -3.60 10.95
C PRO A 166 -1.87 -2.43 10.20
N ILE A 167 -2.38 -2.73 9.00
CA ILE A 167 -3.32 -1.88 8.28
C ILE A 167 -4.70 -2.54 8.33
N ASP A 168 -5.66 -1.88 8.97
CA ASP A 168 -6.94 -2.44 9.34
C ASP A 168 -8.00 -2.15 8.28
N TYR A 169 -8.81 -3.17 7.92
CA TYR A 169 -9.99 -2.96 7.10
C TYR A 169 -11.01 -2.08 7.84
N THR A 170 -11.42 -0.99 7.20
CA THR A 170 -12.36 -0.01 7.79
C THR A 170 -13.69 0.05 7.06
N GLY A 171 -13.74 -0.31 5.78
CA GLY A 171 -14.99 -0.20 5.05
C GLY A 171 -14.94 -0.67 3.61
N LYS A 172 -16.14 -0.61 2.99
CA LYS A 172 -16.35 -0.92 1.58
C LYS A 172 -17.13 0.23 0.94
N SER A 173 -16.65 0.65 -0.23
CA SER A 173 -17.32 1.68 -1.03
C SER A 173 -17.27 1.34 -2.52
N LYS A 174 -17.60 2.32 -3.38
CA LYS A 174 -17.50 2.19 -4.84
C LYS A 174 -16.74 3.34 -5.44
N ARG A 175 -15.77 3.03 -6.32
CA ARG A 175 -15.05 4.02 -7.08
C ARG A 175 -15.04 3.65 -8.57
N GLY A 176 -15.44 4.56 -9.46
CA GLY A 176 -15.49 4.29 -10.90
C GLY A 176 -16.33 3.07 -11.31
N GLY A 177 -17.34 2.67 -10.50
CA GLY A 177 -18.18 1.48 -10.72
C GLY A 177 -17.53 0.16 -10.27
N ILE A 178 -16.36 0.22 -9.61
CA ILE A 178 -15.67 -0.91 -9.00
C ILE A 178 -15.98 -0.91 -7.49
N ASP A 179 -16.22 -2.07 -6.90
CA ASP A 179 -16.26 -2.23 -5.45
C ASP A 179 -14.84 -2.12 -4.91
N VAL A 180 -14.64 -1.30 -3.89
CA VAL A 180 -13.31 -1.06 -3.30
C VAL A 180 -13.37 -1.28 -1.79
N TYR A 181 -12.22 -1.64 -1.21
CA TYR A 181 -12.02 -1.75 0.23
C TYR A 181 -11.14 -0.62 0.72
N GLU A 182 -11.46 -0.12 1.90
CA GLU A 182 -10.72 0.92 2.58
C GLU A 182 -9.96 0.31 3.76
N PHE A 183 -8.70 0.66 3.87
CA PHE A 183 -7.81 0.22 4.94
C PHE A 183 -7.19 1.44 5.60
N HIS A 184 -6.98 1.35 6.92
CA HIS A 184 -6.36 2.42 7.69
C HIS A 184 -5.19 1.88 8.53
N GLN A 185 -4.05 2.57 8.47
CA GLN A 185 -2.89 2.32 9.30
C GLN A 185 -2.59 3.54 10.14
N HIS A 186 -2.31 3.32 11.42
CA HIS A 186 -1.89 4.35 12.34
C HIS A 186 -0.57 3.96 13.01
N ILE A 187 0.43 4.86 12.91
CA ILE A 187 1.69 4.78 13.64
C ILE A 187 1.78 6.01 14.52
N ASP A 188 1.92 5.81 15.83
CA ASP A 188 1.74 6.85 16.83
C ASP A 188 3.04 7.22 17.53
N ALA A 189 3.53 8.44 17.31
CA ALA A 189 4.65 9.07 17.99
C ALA A 189 5.85 8.15 18.24
N LEU A 190 6.29 7.46 17.18
CA LEU A 190 7.45 6.57 17.21
C LEU A 190 8.73 7.40 17.35
N PRO A 191 9.56 7.18 18.39
CA PRO A 191 10.83 7.88 18.49
C PRO A 191 11.76 7.54 17.32
N ALA A 192 12.32 8.55 16.67
CA ALA A 192 13.25 8.31 15.55
C ALA A 192 14.53 7.58 15.99
N GLN A 193 14.85 7.58 17.28
CA GLN A 193 15.94 6.77 17.83
C GLN A 193 15.65 5.27 17.74
N ASP A 194 14.39 4.86 17.89
CA ASP A 194 13.98 3.47 17.74
C ASP A 194 14.03 3.05 16.26
N ILE A 195 13.65 3.97 15.35
CA ILE A 195 13.81 3.80 13.91
C ILE A 195 15.29 3.61 13.56
N LEU A 196 16.14 4.49 14.08
CA LEU A 196 17.59 4.40 13.86
C LEU A 196 18.19 3.10 14.42
N ALA A 197 17.74 2.64 15.58
CA ALA A 197 18.21 1.38 16.14
C ALA A 197 17.88 0.17 15.25
N ARG A 198 16.68 0.13 14.68
CA ARG A 198 16.28 -0.89 13.69
C ARG A 198 17.11 -0.79 12.42
N THR A 199 17.31 0.42 11.90
CA THR A 199 18.13 0.68 10.71
C THR A 199 19.58 0.28 10.92
N ALA A 200 20.16 0.55 12.10
CA ALA A 200 21.55 0.25 12.40
C ALA A 200 21.86 -1.25 12.43
N GLU A 201 20.86 -2.10 12.69
CA GLU A 201 21.02 -3.56 12.65
C GLU A 201 21.35 -4.07 11.24
N TYR A 202 20.93 -3.36 10.20
CA TYR A 202 21.06 -3.72 8.79
C TYR A 202 21.90 -2.74 7.97
N ALA A 203 22.44 -1.68 8.59
CA ALA A 203 23.27 -0.71 7.88
C ALA A 203 24.57 -1.32 7.37
N THR A 204 24.96 -0.97 6.16
CA THR A 204 26.23 -1.43 5.59
C THR A 204 27.41 -0.69 6.21
N GLU A 205 28.60 -1.33 6.28
CA GLU A 205 29.82 -0.79 6.93
C GLU A 205 30.30 0.58 6.38
N ASN A 206 29.81 1.00 5.22
CA ASN A 206 30.24 2.22 4.52
C ASN A 206 29.27 3.41 4.64
N ASP A 207 28.16 3.26 5.36
CA ASP A 207 27.20 4.34 5.51
C ASP A 207 27.62 5.37 6.55
N PRO A 208 27.33 6.66 6.32
CA PRO A 208 27.57 7.68 7.31
C PRO A 208 26.77 7.34 8.58
N THR A 209 27.50 7.10 9.65
CA THR A 209 26.93 6.69 10.92
C THR A 209 26.12 7.84 11.51
N PHE A 210 24.79 7.72 11.46
CA PHE A 210 23.93 8.50 12.33
C PHE A 210 24.13 8.08 13.76
N THR A 211 24.19 9.08 14.61
CA THR A 211 24.17 8.85 16.04
C THR A 211 22.80 9.29 16.60
N PRO A 212 22.34 8.71 17.72
CA PRO A 212 21.13 9.20 18.40
C PRO A 212 21.17 10.69 18.73
N GLU A 213 22.35 11.29 18.84
CA GLU A 213 22.52 12.73 19.09
C GLU A 213 22.13 13.58 17.85
N ASP A 214 22.27 13.08 16.64
CA ASP A 214 21.85 13.78 15.42
C ASP A 214 20.31 13.93 15.34
N LEU A 215 19.59 13.04 16.02
CA LEU A 215 18.13 13.05 16.16
C LEU A 215 17.67 13.74 17.45
N ARG A 216 18.53 14.55 18.07
CA ARG A 216 18.25 15.24 19.32
C ARG A 216 18.63 16.71 19.24
N ARG A 217 17.81 17.56 19.82
CA ARG A 217 18.08 18.99 19.95
C ARG A 217 18.11 19.41 21.41
N ARG A 218 19.06 20.27 21.76
CA ARG A 218 19.21 20.79 23.10
C ARG A 218 19.24 22.31 23.03
N GLY A 219 18.51 22.98 23.93
CA GLY A 219 18.48 24.45 23.99
C GLY A 219 17.51 24.94 25.03
N ARG A 220 17.08 26.18 24.88
CA ARG A 220 16.03 26.77 25.71
C ARG A 220 14.68 26.60 25.02
N ALA A 221 13.62 26.46 25.80
CA ALA A 221 12.28 26.29 25.24
C ALA A 221 11.89 27.45 24.29
N GLY A 222 12.32 28.68 24.59
CA GLY A 222 12.07 29.84 23.72
C GLY A 222 12.73 29.77 22.34
N ASP A 223 13.69 28.89 22.12
CA ASP A 223 14.35 28.68 20.83
C ASP A 223 13.49 27.82 19.90
N PHE A 224 12.69 26.89 20.47
CA PHE A 224 11.95 25.86 19.75
C PHE A 224 10.43 26.05 19.77
N TYR A 225 9.89 26.74 20.79
CA TYR A 225 8.43 26.88 20.96
C TYR A 225 7.97 28.31 20.70
N THR A 226 6.79 28.43 20.11
CA THR A 226 6.08 29.72 20.06
C THR A 226 5.59 30.14 21.43
N ASN A 227 5.16 31.40 21.59
CA ASN A 227 4.60 31.85 22.86
C ASN A 227 3.33 31.09 23.24
N GLU A 228 2.53 30.69 22.26
CA GLU A 228 1.31 29.91 22.44
C GLU A 228 1.63 28.51 22.92
N GLU A 229 2.58 27.83 22.29
CA GLU A 229 3.06 26.51 22.71
C GLU A 229 3.67 26.51 24.11
N LEU A 230 4.47 27.57 24.45
CA LEU A 230 5.02 27.75 25.80
C LEU A 230 3.92 27.83 26.85
N ALA A 231 2.87 28.58 26.58
CA ALA A 231 1.71 28.70 27.48
C ALA A 231 0.96 27.38 27.61
N HIS A 232 0.72 26.69 26.48
CA HIS A 232 0.02 25.42 26.42
C HIS A 232 0.74 24.31 27.20
N PHE A 233 2.06 24.18 27.02
CA PHE A 233 2.86 23.16 27.70
C PHE A 233 3.37 23.61 29.09
N GLY A 234 3.01 24.82 29.53
CA GLY A 234 3.45 25.35 30.83
C GLY A 234 4.97 25.59 30.95
N LEU A 235 5.63 25.85 29.81
CA LEU A 235 7.07 26.05 29.74
C LEU A 235 7.43 27.55 29.86
N LYS A 236 8.57 27.85 30.49
CA LYS A 236 9.16 29.18 30.46
C LYS A 236 10.20 29.28 29.36
N LYS A 237 10.37 30.46 28.75
CA LYS A 237 11.34 30.66 27.65
C LYS A 237 12.76 30.18 27.98
N ASP A 238 13.19 30.39 29.22
CA ASP A 238 14.54 30.03 29.67
C ASP A 238 14.67 28.58 30.17
N THR A 239 13.59 27.81 30.16
CA THR A 239 13.63 26.40 30.56
C THR A 239 14.53 25.64 29.60
N ALA A 240 15.54 24.94 30.13
CA ALA A 240 16.37 24.05 29.36
C ALA A 240 15.52 22.82 28.92
N VAL A 241 15.54 22.50 27.63
CA VAL A 241 14.81 21.36 27.05
C VAL A 241 15.74 20.52 26.23
N VAL A 242 15.39 19.24 26.16
CA VAL A 242 15.96 18.26 25.23
C VAL A 242 14.80 17.75 24.41
N LEU A 243 14.89 17.85 23.10
CA LEU A 243 13.88 17.40 22.15
C LEU A 243 14.43 16.21 21.39
N ASP A 244 13.66 15.13 21.36
CA ASP A 244 13.85 14.02 20.46
C ASP A 244 12.90 14.19 19.25
N SER A 245 13.18 13.55 18.14
CA SER A 245 12.28 13.55 16.98
C SER A 245 11.33 12.37 17.04
N PHE A 246 10.07 12.60 16.66
CA PHE A 246 9.00 11.59 16.68
C PHE A 246 8.29 11.55 15.33
N TYR A 247 8.05 10.35 14.83
CA TYR A 247 7.32 10.08 13.61
C TYR A 247 5.93 9.54 13.91
N SER A 248 4.93 10.05 13.22
CA SER A 248 3.57 9.51 13.20
C SER A 248 3.04 9.52 11.77
N VAL A 249 2.18 8.59 11.45
CA VAL A 249 1.41 8.60 10.20
C VAL A 249 0.03 8.03 10.42
N ASP A 250 -0.96 8.71 9.87
CA ASP A 250 -2.31 8.20 9.61
C ASP A 250 -2.44 8.00 8.11
N ARG A 251 -2.60 6.75 7.68
CA ARG A 251 -2.66 6.38 6.26
C ARG A 251 -3.97 5.71 5.97
N THR A 252 -4.67 6.18 4.93
CA THR A 252 -5.83 5.51 4.36
C THR A 252 -5.49 5.04 2.95
N VAL A 253 -5.76 3.76 2.67
CA VAL A 253 -5.50 3.12 1.38
C VAL A 253 -6.81 2.56 0.84
N THR A 254 -7.14 2.92 -0.39
CA THR A 254 -8.28 2.35 -1.12
C THR A 254 -7.77 1.31 -2.11
N VAL A 255 -8.31 0.08 -2.03
CA VAL A 255 -7.83 -1.08 -2.78
C VAL A 255 -8.95 -1.69 -3.61
N ASP A 256 -8.66 -2.06 -4.86
CA ASP A 256 -9.51 -3.00 -5.62
C ASP A 256 -9.29 -4.42 -5.09
N PRO A 257 -10.31 -5.04 -4.44
CA PRO A 257 -10.12 -6.35 -3.84
C PRO A 257 -9.86 -7.47 -4.85
N ALA A 258 -10.27 -7.30 -6.11
CA ALA A 258 -10.10 -8.34 -7.12
C ALA A 258 -8.63 -8.48 -7.59
N THR A 259 -7.89 -7.36 -7.58
CA THR A 259 -6.51 -7.33 -8.09
C THR A 259 -5.46 -7.04 -7.01
N GLY A 260 -5.88 -6.51 -5.85
CA GLY A 260 -4.96 -5.99 -4.83
C GLY A 260 -4.31 -4.65 -5.19
N THR A 261 -4.74 -4.02 -6.29
CA THR A 261 -4.20 -2.73 -6.73
C THR A 261 -4.65 -1.62 -5.81
N ILE A 262 -3.72 -0.79 -5.34
CA ILE A 262 -4.03 0.45 -4.64
C ILE A 262 -4.59 1.44 -5.66
N LEU A 263 -5.77 2.00 -5.37
CA LEU A 263 -6.48 2.96 -6.22
C LEU A 263 -6.41 4.38 -5.70
N ASP A 264 -6.08 4.53 -4.43
CA ASP A 264 -5.93 5.83 -3.77
C ASP A 264 -5.13 5.70 -2.48
N LEU A 265 -4.38 6.75 -2.17
CA LEU A 265 -3.57 6.86 -0.97
C LEU A 265 -3.71 8.26 -0.38
N ASP A 266 -4.00 8.30 0.91
CA ASP A 266 -4.03 9.50 1.74
C ASP A 266 -3.12 9.29 2.94
N GLU A 267 -2.14 10.17 3.15
CA GLU A 267 -1.17 10.08 4.23
C GLU A 267 -1.10 11.41 5.00
N ASN A 268 -1.56 11.42 6.26
CA ASN A 268 -1.25 12.48 7.19
C ASN A 268 0.06 12.14 7.91
N ILE A 269 1.12 12.83 7.57
CA ILE A 269 2.46 12.58 8.11
C ILE A 269 2.81 13.68 9.11
N SER A 270 3.25 13.27 10.30
CA SER A 270 3.77 14.15 11.32
C SER A 270 5.15 13.69 11.79
N PHE A 271 6.17 14.49 11.52
CA PHE A 271 7.52 14.30 12.03
C PHE A 271 7.94 15.56 12.79
N VAL A 272 8.04 15.46 14.11
CA VAL A 272 8.16 16.63 14.98
C VAL A 272 9.23 16.45 16.06
N TRP A 273 9.81 17.56 16.50
CA TRP A 273 10.64 17.63 17.69
C TRP A 273 9.75 17.79 18.93
N ALA A 274 9.93 16.92 19.93
CA ALA A 274 9.16 16.97 21.17
C ALA A 274 10.00 16.49 22.37
N THR A 275 9.60 16.85 23.58
CA THR A 275 10.25 16.37 24.81
C THR A 275 9.91 14.91 25.12
N ASP A 276 8.77 14.46 24.63
CA ASP A 276 8.27 13.09 24.81
C ASP A 276 7.15 12.77 23.81
N ALA A 277 6.76 11.50 23.73
CA ALA A 277 5.72 11.02 22.83
C ALA A 277 4.34 11.67 23.12
N LYS A 278 4.02 12.02 24.37
CA LYS A 278 2.76 12.67 24.70
C LYS A 278 2.68 14.06 24.07
N GLN A 279 3.78 14.82 24.12
CA GLN A 279 3.85 16.13 23.47
C GLN A 279 3.85 16.01 21.94
N ALA A 280 4.48 14.98 21.39
CA ALA A 280 4.46 14.71 19.94
C ALA A 280 3.06 14.43 19.41
N ARG A 281 2.21 13.78 20.21
CA ARG A 281 0.79 13.50 19.89
C ARG A 281 -0.14 14.70 20.00
N ASP A 282 0.29 15.75 20.70
CA ASP A 282 -0.57 16.90 20.93
C ASP A 282 -0.63 17.80 19.69
N THR A 283 -1.71 17.62 18.94
CA THR A 283 -2.01 18.39 17.70
C THR A 283 -2.90 19.60 17.95
N SER A 284 -3.21 19.93 19.21
CA SER A 284 -4.11 21.05 19.54
C SER A 284 -3.51 22.41 19.18
N ILE A 285 -2.17 22.50 19.09
CA ILE A 285 -1.45 23.67 18.61
C ILE A 285 -0.42 23.23 17.57
N PRO A 286 -0.38 23.87 16.37
CA PRO A 286 0.59 23.54 15.34
C PRO A 286 2.04 23.64 15.84
N PRO A 287 2.91 22.67 15.59
CA PRO A 287 4.31 22.68 16.02
C PRO A 287 5.19 23.54 15.09
N GLU A 288 4.90 24.84 14.97
CA GLU A 288 5.47 25.74 13.95
C GLU A 288 7.00 25.70 13.84
N ARG A 289 7.70 25.65 15.01
CA ARG A 289 9.18 25.64 15.06
C ARG A 289 9.76 24.26 15.32
N ARG A 290 8.91 23.30 15.56
CA ARG A 290 9.26 21.93 15.90
C ARG A 290 8.92 20.93 14.79
N ALA A 291 8.26 21.38 13.73
CA ALA A 291 7.93 20.53 12.60
C ALA A 291 9.17 20.25 11.75
N VAL A 292 9.53 18.99 11.64
CA VAL A 292 10.42 18.51 10.58
C VAL A 292 9.61 18.40 9.28
N PHE A 293 8.43 17.81 9.39
CA PHE A 293 7.44 17.65 8.32
C PHE A 293 6.07 17.38 8.95
N VAL A 294 5.08 18.22 8.70
CA VAL A 294 3.68 17.97 9.09
C VAL A 294 2.76 18.35 7.95
N GLY A 295 2.04 17.41 7.40
CA GLY A 295 1.14 17.67 6.28
C GLY A 295 0.36 16.46 5.80
N ASP A 296 -0.68 16.76 5.02
CA ASP A 296 -1.55 15.79 4.38
C ASP A 296 -1.17 15.65 2.91
N LEU A 297 -0.92 14.43 2.47
CA LEU A 297 -0.57 14.10 1.10
C LEU A 297 -1.60 13.14 0.52
N HIS A 298 -2.23 13.53 -0.57
CA HIS A 298 -3.29 12.79 -1.23
C HIS A 298 -2.97 12.61 -2.72
N TRP A 299 -3.20 11.41 -3.27
CA TRP A 299 -2.99 11.17 -4.70
C TRP A 299 -3.84 12.10 -5.56
N ASP A 300 -3.26 12.66 -6.60
CA ASP A 300 -3.99 13.49 -7.54
C ASP A 300 -5.00 12.67 -8.37
N GLN A 301 -5.96 13.36 -8.98
CA GLN A 301 -7.01 12.71 -9.78
C GLN A 301 -6.43 11.92 -10.97
N THR A 302 -5.32 12.38 -11.55
CA THR A 302 -4.67 11.69 -12.68
C THR A 302 -4.11 10.35 -12.26
N THR A 303 -3.45 10.30 -11.10
CA THR A 303 -2.96 9.07 -10.46
C THR A 303 -4.08 8.09 -10.15
N GLN A 304 -5.17 8.58 -9.55
CA GLN A 304 -6.34 7.76 -9.21
C GLN A 304 -6.99 7.18 -10.46
N ASP A 305 -7.12 7.96 -11.54
CA ASP A 305 -7.67 7.50 -12.81
C ASP A 305 -6.75 6.46 -13.47
N ALA A 306 -5.44 6.66 -13.43
CA ALA A 306 -4.45 5.69 -13.93
C ALA A 306 -4.49 4.36 -13.16
N ALA A 307 -4.61 4.41 -11.83
CA ALA A 307 -4.76 3.22 -11.00
C ALA A 307 -6.05 2.45 -11.31
N LEU A 308 -7.16 3.17 -11.52
CA LEU A 308 -8.42 2.56 -11.97
C LEU A 308 -8.30 1.90 -13.35
N GLU A 309 -7.60 2.52 -14.29
CA GLU A 309 -7.37 1.92 -15.62
C GLU A 309 -6.51 0.66 -15.53
N LEU A 310 -5.54 0.61 -14.62
CA LEU A 310 -4.72 -0.57 -14.37
C LEU A 310 -5.56 -1.75 -13.84
N ALA A 311 -6.50 -1.49 -12.92
CA ALA A 311 -7.36 -2.51 -12.32
C ALA A 311 -8.50 -3.00 -13.24
N ARG A 312 -9.07 -2.11 -14.09
CA ARG A 312 -10.28 -2.37 -14.90
C ARG A 312 -10.25 -3.63 -15.78
N PRO A 313 -9.16 -3.96 -16.49
CA PRO A 313 -9.14 -5.14 -17.36
C PRO A 313 -9.40 -6.42 -16.58
N THR A 314 -8.73 -6.59 -15.44
CA THR A 314 -8.86 -7.77 -14.58
C THR A 314 -10.24 -7.83 -13.93
N VAL A 315 -10.76 -6.71 -13.43
CA VAL A 315 -12.13 -6.63 -12.89
C VAL A 315 -13.18 -7.01 -13.94
N ARG A 316 -13.02 -6.54 -15.19
CA ARG A 316 -13.93 -6.92 -16.30
C ARG A 316 -13.84 -8.41 -16.61
N LEU A 317 -12.61 -8.96 -16.62
CA LEU A 317 -12.38 -10.38 -16.84
C LEU A 317 -13.05 -11.23 -15.75
N HIS A 318 -12.90 -10.87 -14.47
CA HIS A 318 -13.55 -11.55 -13.35
C HIS A 318 -15.08 -11.53 -13.48
N LYS A 319 -15.67 -10.38 -13.80
CA LYS A 319 -17.12 -10.26 -14.05
C LYS A 319 -17.59 -11.13 -15.22
N ALA A 320 -16.83 -11.14 -16.33
CA ALA A 320 -17.14 -11.97 -17.49
C ALA A 320 -17.05 -13.46 -17.15
N MET A 321 -16.02 -13.89 -16.43
CA MET A 321 -15.85 -15.27 -15.99
C MET A 321 -16.94 -15.69 -14.98
N GLY A 322 -17.36 -14.79 -14.10
CA GLY A 322 -18.52 -15.01 -13.24
C GLY A 322 -19.79 -15.31 -14.06
N LEU A 323 -20.05 -14.53 -15.10
CA LEU A 323 -21.18 -14.77 -16.01
C LEU A 323 -21.07 -16.14 -16.73
N VAL A 324 -19.88 -16.49 -17.24
CA VAL A 324 -19.61 -17.81 -17.87
C VAL A 324 -19.92 -18.94 -16.87
N SER A 325 -19.51 -18.80 -15.62
CA SER A 325 -19.82 -19.78 -14.57
C SER A 325 -21.33 -19.96 -14.34
N TRP A 326 -22.05 -18.85 -14.22
CA TRP A 326 -23.52 -18.89 -14.04
C TRP A 326 -24.24 -19.50 -15.23
N VAL A 327 -23.88 -19.13 -16.47
CA VAL A 327 -24.45 -19.65 -17.69
C VAL A 327 -24.16 -21.15 -17.82
N GLY A 328 -22.92 -21.59 -17.58
CA GLY A 328 -22.54 -23.00 -17.65
C GLY A 328 -23.31 -23.85 -16.64
N LYS A 329 -23.44 -23.40 -15.40
CA LYS A 329 -24.22 -24.09 -14.36
C LYS A 329 -25.71 -24.11 -14.67
N GLY A 330 -26.27 -23.01 -15.15
CA GLY A 330 -27.67 -22.92 -15.57
C GLY A 330 -27.99 -23.84 -16.75
N LEU A 331 -27.11 -23.89 -17.76
CA LEU A 331 -27.25 -24.79 -18.90
C LEU A 331 -27.17 -26.27 -18.48
N ALA A 332 -26.26 -26.61 -17.58
CA ALA A 332 -26.13 -27.96 -17.03
C ALA A 332 -27.44 -28.42 -16.35
N VAL A 333 -28.02 -27.55 -15.50
CA VAL A 333 -29.31 -27.82 -14.82
C VAL A 333 -30.45 -28.02 -15.86
N ALA A 334 -30.54 -27.14 -16.85
CA ALA A 334 -31.58 -27.24 -17.89
C ALA A 334 -31.45 -28.55 -18.71
N LEU A 335 -30.24 -28.94 -19.07
CA LEU A 335 -29.99 -30.20 -19.81
C LEU A 335 -30.30 -31.42 -18.94
N LEU A 336 -30.01 -31.42 -17.66
CA LEU A 336 -30.39 -32.50 -16.73
C LEU A 336 -31.91 -32.59 -16.57
N ALA A 337 -32.60 -31.45 -16.45
CA ALA A 337 -34.05 -31.42 -16.40
C ALA A 337 -34.68 -31.99 -17.70
N ALA A 338 -34.15 -31.62 -18.87
CA ALA A 338 -34.58 -32.17 -20.16
C ALA A 338 -34.32 -33.69 -20.25
N ALA A 339 -33.18 -34.15 -19.75
CA ALA A 339 -32.88 -35.59 -19.67
C ALA A 339 -33.87 -36.32 -18.75
N GLY A 340 -34.18 -35.77 -17.59
CA GLY A 340 -35.18 -36.30 -16.65
C GLY A 340 -36.59 -36.41 -17.29
N LEU A 341 -37.05 -35.35 -17.96
CA LEU A 341 -38.33 -35.35 -18.66
C LEU A 341 -38.39 -36.41 -19.78
N THR A 342 -37.30 -36.55 -20.53
CA THR A 342 -37.22 -37.58 -21.59
C THR A 342 -37.23 -39.01 -21.02
N TYR A 343 -36.62 -39.21 -19.86
CA TYR A 343 -36.64 -40.46 -19.12
C TYR A 343 -38.05 -40.79 -18.59
N LEU A 344 -38.76 -39.87 -17.95
CA LEU A 344 -40.11 -40.06 -17.43
C LEU A 344 -41.12 -40.38 -18.53
N ARG A 345 -41.11 -39.60 -19.65
CA ARG A 345 -41.99 -39.86 -20.80
C ARG A 345 -41.80 -41.25 -21.41
N ARG A 346 -40.60 -41.81 -21.35
CA ARG A 346 -40.35 -43.17 -21.82
C ARG A 346 -40.89 -44.24 -20.89
N ARG A 347 -40.87 -43.98 -19.59
CA ARG A 347 -41.40 -44.88 -18.60
C ARG A 347 -42.94 -45.02 -18.68
N ASP A 348 -43.61 -43.92 -19.06
CA ASP A 348 -45.08 -43.89 -19.20
C ASP A 348 -45.59 -44.57 -20.52
N HIS A 349 -44.66 -44.97 -21.40
CA HIS A 349 -44.97 -45.64 -22.67
C HIS A 349 -44.50 -47.11 -22.76
N VAL A 350 -44.03 -47.69 -21.66
CA VAL A 350 -43.71 -49.08 -21.44
C VAL A 350 -44.70 -49.70 -20.45
#